data_f3438b8b301c8c94cb97383a97d4c3ab
#
_entry.id   f3438b8b301c8c94cb97383a97d4c3ab
#
_cell.length_a   1.000
_cell.length_b   1.000
_cell.length_c   1.000
_cell.angle_alpha   90.00
_cell.angle_beta   90.00
_cell.angle_gamma   90.00
#
_symmetry.space_group_name_H-M   'P 1'
#
loop_
_entity.id
_entity.type
_entity.pdbx_description
1 polymer ?
#
loop_
_entity_poly.entity_id
_entity_poly.type
_entity_poly.pdbx_seq_one_letter_code
_entity_poly.pdbx_strand_id
1 'polypeptide(L)'
;AIRRQRQMCIRDRPTYGRPSRWGMIAFASSLDTAGLLGHSAEDCARVLGSMVGFDEKDSTSVNEPVEDFTRLLQTSVKGLKLGVPRKWLGDGLDPELRESILNAIDFYRSEGMEIVDIDLPMAELGVPVYYVVACAEASSNLSRFDGVRYGHRAKDYTDIVDMIKKSRNEGLGSEPKRRIMIGTYVLSHGYYDAYYLKAQRVRRLISEEFQRVFQTVDAIISPVVTGTAYDFGANADPVSAYLSDLY
;
A
#
# COMPACT_ATOMS: atom_id res chain seq x y z
N ALA A 1 -1.32 -0.58 -13.68
CA ALA A 1 -1.01 -2.02 -13.72
C ALA A 1 0.06 -2.34 -14.77
N ILE A 2 -0.12 -1.93 -16.02
CA ILE A 2 0.84 -2.24 -17.13
C ILE A 2 2.27 -1.75 -16.84
N ARG A 3 2.45 -0.62 -16.16
CA ARG A 3 3.79 -0.13 -15.77
C ARG A 3 4.47 -1.02 -14.74
N ARG A 4 3.74 -1.64 -13.82
CA ARG A 4 4.30 -2.55 -12.82
C ARG A 4 4.87 -3.83 -13.45
N GLN A 5 4.29 -4.30 -14.54
CA GLN A 5 4.62 -5.56 -15.19
C GLN A 5 5.90 -5.51 -16.05
N ARG A 6 6.34 -4.32 -16.47
CA ARG A 6 7.57 -4.13 -17.25
C ARG A 6 8.79 -3.73 -16.44
N GLN A 7 8.63 -3.57 -15.13
CA GLN A 7 9.69 -3.07 -14.27
C GLN A 7 10.50 -4.23 -13.71
N MET A 8 11.61 -4.56 -14.35
CA MET A 8 12.71 -5.28 -13.73
C MET A 8 13.43 -4.35 -12.73
N CYS A 9 12.67 -3.83 -11.77
CA CYS A 9 13.11 -2.87 -10.79
C CYS A 9 12.76 -3.35 -9.39
N ILE A 10 13.63 -3.08 -8.44
CA ILE A 10 13.32 -3.18 -7.02
C ILE A 10 12.38 -2.02 -6.67
N ARG A 11 11.29 -2.34 -5.98
CA ARG A 11 10.38 -1.35 -5.42
C ARG A 11 10.53 -1.29 -3.90
N ASP A 12 10.83 -0.11 -3.40
CA ASP A 12 10.85 0.16 -1.98
C ASP A 12 9.62 0.98 -1.56
N ARG A 13 9.06 0.65 -0.41
CA ARG A 13 8.01 1.40 0.26
C ARG A 13 8.48 1.74 1.67
N PRO A 14 8.96 2.97 1.90
CA PRO A 14 9.45 3.37 3.21
C PRO A 14 8.32 3.45 4.24
N THR A 15 8.70 3.43 5.49
CA THR A 15 7.78 3.61 6.62
C THR A 15 7.00 4.90 6.48
N TYR A 16 5.69 4.84 6.75
CA TYR A 16 4.80 6.00 6.73
C TYR A 16 5.34 7.15 7.58
N GLY A 17 5.29 8.35 7.01
CA GLY A 17 5.79 9.56 7.66
C GLY A 17 7.31 9.81 7.51
N ARG A 18 8.09 8.85 6.97
CA ARG A 18 9.51 9.08 6.67
C ARG A 18 9.70 10.01 5.48
N PRO A 19 9.11 9.77 4.28
CA PRO A 19 9.03 10.77 3.22
C PRO A 19 7.88 11.74 3.49
N SER A 20 8.10 13.03 3.26
CA SER A 20 7.03 14.02 3.30
C SER A 20 5.99 13.75 2.20
N ARG A 21 4.72 14.01 2.53
CA ARG A 21 3.59 13.98 1.58
C ARG A 21 3.24 15.38 1.06
N TRP A 22 3.99 16.40 1.44
CA TRP A 22 3.76 17.74 0.95
C TRP A 22 3.84 17.80 -0.58
N GLY A 23 2.83 18.35 -1.22
CA GLY A 23 2.70 18.40 -2.67
C GLY A 23 2.06 17.15 -3.31
N MET A 24 1.80 16.09 -2.56
CA MET A 24 1.04 14.93 -3.04
C MET A 24 -0.46 15.20 -2.98
N ILE A 25 -1.19 14.72 -4.00
CA ILE A 25 -2.65 14.69 -3.97
C ILE A 25 -3.06 13.59 -2.99
N ALA A 26 -3.75 13.96 -1.91
CA ALA A 26 -4.21 13.01 -0.91
C ALA A 26 -5.33 12.11 -1.47
N PHE A 27 -5.11 10.80 -1.39
CA PHE A 27 -6.13 9.78 -1.64
C PHE A 27 -6.60 9.18 -0.32
N ALA A 28 -5.75 8.46 0.38
CA ALA A 28 -6.01 7.90 1.71
C ALA A 28 -4.93 8.41 2.67
N SER A 29 -5.22 9.49 3.39
CA SER A 29 -4.22 10.25 4.15
C SER A 29 -3.46 9.44 5.18
N SER A 30 -4.07 8.40 5.74
CA SER A 30 -3.42 7.50 6.71
C SER A 30 -2.62 6.35 6.07
N LEU A 31 -2.62 6.25 4.73
CA LEU A 31 -1.97 5.17 3.97
C LEU A 31 -1.02 5.68 2.89
N ASP A 32 -1.25 6.92 2.40
CA ASP A 32 -0.44 7.48 1.32
C ASP A 32 1.02 7.63 1.76
N THR A 33 1.94 7.16 0.94
CA THR A 33 3.38 7.36 1.11
C THR A 33 4.07 7.33 -0.24
N ALA A 34 5.12 8.13 -0.40
CA ALA A 34 5.97 8.07 -1.57
C ALA A 34 6.86 6.82 -1.50
N GLY A 35 7.00 6.11 -2.61
CA GLY A 35 7.88 4.96 -2.76
C GLY A 35 8.89 5.18 -3.89
N LEU A 36 9.84 4.28 -3.97
CA LEU A 36 10.94 4.31 -4.93
C LEU A 36 10.88 3.12 -5.88
N LEU A 37 11.46 3.30 -7.04
CA LEU A 37 11.72 2.24 -8.02
C LEU A 37 13.16 2.42 -8.51
N GLY A 38 14.02 1.44 -8.24
CA GLY A 38 15.42 1.44 -8.64
C GLY A 38 15.83 0.13 -9.31
N HIS A 39 16.97 0.12 -9.98
CA HIS A 39 17.51 -1.10 -10.57
C HIS A 39 18.21 -1.99 -9.53
N SER A 40 18.61 -1.40 -8.41
CA SER A 40 19.26 -2.11 -7.31
C SER A 40 18.77 -1.61 -5.95
N ALA A 41 19.01 -2.40 -4.90
CA ALA A 41 18.77 -1.96 -3.52
C ALA A 41 19.63 -0.74 -3.16
N GLU A 42 20.84 -0.65 -3.75
CA GLU A 42 21.73 0.50 -3.57
C GLU A 42 21.13 1.78 -4.16
N ASP A 43 20.55 1.73 -5.37
CA ASP A 43 19.85 2.88 -5.97
C ASP A 43 18.71 3.35 -5.07
N CYS A 44 17.90 2.40 -4.58
CA CYS A 44 16.82 2.71 -3.65
C CYS A 44 17.34 3.34 -2.36
N ALA A 45 18.38 2.79 -1.75
CA ALA A 45 18.97 3.30 -0.52
C ALA A 45 19.52 4.73 -0.69
N ARG A 46 20.23 5.02 -1.79
CA ARG A 46 20.75 6.34 -2.11
C ARG A 46 19.67 7.38 -2.29
N VAL A 47 18.62 7.04 -3.08
CA VAL A 47 17.50 7.96 -3.32
C VAL A 47 16.67 8.15 -2.05
N LEU A 48 16.44 7.08 -1.27
CA LEU A 48 15.72 7.17 0.00
C LEU A 48 16.38 8.16 0.96
N GLY A 49 17.71 8.15 1.08
CA GLY A 49 18.45 9.09 1.90
C GLY A 49 18.21 10.57 1.55
N SER A 50 17.82 10.85 0.30
CA SER A 50 17.48 12.20 -0.16
C SER A 50 15.99 12.53 -0.05
N MET A 51 15.11 11.51 0.12
CA MET A 51 13.65 11.68 0.16
C MET A 51 13.10 11.77 1.58
N VAL A 52 13.77 11.17 2.54
CA VAL A 52 13.32 11.15 3.94
C VAL A 52 13.86 12.33 4.73
N GLY A 53 13.13 12.72 5.74
CA GLY A 53 13.49 13.82 6.64
C GLY A 53 12.25 14.52 7.14
N PHE A 54 12.40 15.26 8.23
CA PHE A 54 11.29 16.02 8.81
C PHE A 54 10.90 17.19 7.91
N ASP A 55 9.61 17.31 7.65
CA ASP A 55 9.01 18.44 6.91
C ASP A 55 7.89 19.07 7.73
N GLU A 56 8.08 20.32 8.15
CA GLU A 56 7.09 21.09 8.91
C GLU A 56 5.76 21.29 8.18
N LYS A 57 5.76 21.18 6.85
CA LYS A 57 4.57 21.34 6.02
C LYS A 57 3.69 20.10 5.96
N ASP A 58 4.20 18.96 6.41
CA ASP A 58 3.43 17.70 6.51
C ASP A 58 3.26 17.32 7.97
N SER A 59 2.04 17.48 8.50
CA SER A 59 1.71 17.13 9.89
C SER A 59 1.89 15.66 10.24
N THR A 60 2.08 14.79 9.25
CA THR A 60 2.34 13.36 9.43
C THR A 60 3.82 13.00 9.30
N SER A 61 4.67 13.97 8.97
CA SER A 61 6.12 13.78 8.90
C SER A 61 6.71 13.47 10.27
N VAL A 62 7.50 12.39 10.34
CA VAL A 62 8.12 11.93 11.58
C VAL A 62 9.46 12.63 11.77
N ASN A 63 9.65 13.25 12.95
CA ASN A 63 10.89 13.91 13.27
C ASN A 63 11.92 12.90 13.83
N GLU A 64 12.48 12.11 12.92
CA GLU A 64 13.51 11.13 13.18
C GLU A 64 14.76 11.43 12.35
N PRO A 65 15.98 11.15 12.86
CA PRO A 65 17.20 11.33 12.11
C PRO A 65 17.18 10.59 10.77
N VAL A 66 17.80 11.19 9.76
CA VAL A 66 18.05 10.53 8.48
C VAL A 66 19.25 9.61 8.63
N GLU A 67 19.02 8.32 8.42
CA GLU A 67 20.08 7.31 8.48
C GLU A 67 20.81 7.22 7.12
N ASP A 68 22.04 6.73 7.15
CA ASP A 68 22.71 6.27 5.94
C ASP A 68 22.22 4.86 5.58
N PHE A 69 21.23 4.80 4.68
CA PHE A 69 20.63 3.54 4.22
C PHE A 69 21.59 2.68 3.40
N THR A 70 22.75 3.23 2.97
CA THR A 70 23.75 2.45 2.24
C THR A 70 24.70 1.68 3.16
N ARG A 71 24.73 2.04 4.45
CA ARG A 71 25.69 1.52 5.43
C ARG A 71 25.74 0.00 5.55
N LEU A 72 24.59 -0.65 5.41
CA LEU A 72 24.46 -2.09 5.63
C LEU A 72 24.37 -2.92 4.35
N LEU A 73 24.47 -2.31 3.16
CA LEU A 73 24.28 -2.99 1.88
C LEU A 73 25.25 -4.14 1.62
N GLN A 74 26.45 -4.04 2.16
CA GLN A 74 27.51 -5.07 2.01
C GLN A 74 27.70 -5.90 3.28
N THR A 75 26.80 -5.77 4.26
CA THR A 75 26.89 -6.51 5.51
C THR A 75 26.30 -7.91 5.32
N SER A 76 26.96 -8.91 5.92
CA SER A 76 26.45 -10.29 5.92
C SER A 76 25.10 -10.37 6.62
N VAL A 77 24.19 -11.16 6.06
CA VAL A 77 22.89 -11.49 6.67
C VAL A 77 22.96 -12.67 7.64
N LYS A 78 24.14 -13.25 7.83
CA LYS A 78 24.36 -14.41 8.70
C LYS A 78 23.92 -14.12 10.13
N GLY A 79 23.10 -15.00 10.66
CA GLY A 79 22.57 -14.90 12.03
C GLY A 79 21.31 -14.04 12.17
N LEU A 80 20.88 -13.34 11.10
CA LEU A 80 19.56 -12.69 11.07
C LEU A 80 18.45 -13.73 10.94
N LYS A 81 17.26 -13.39 11.44
CA LYS A 81 16.08 -14.25 11.43
C LYS A 81 15.09 -13.81 10.37
N LEU A 82 14.77 -14.71 9.44
CA LEU A 82 13.81 -14.48 8.38
C LEU A 82 12.49 -15.18 8.70
N GLY A 83 11.45 -14.40 8.97
CA GLY A 83 10.10 -14.88 9.21
C GLY A 83 9.40 -15.31 7.92
N VAL A 84 8.80 -16.49 7.90
CA VAL A 84 8.09 -17.04 6.74
C VAL A 84 6.65 -17.34 7.13
N PRO A 85 5.64 -16.62 6.64
CA PRO A 85 4.23 -16.93 6.83
C PRO A 85 3.84 -18.09 5.90
N ARG A 86 4.03 -19.34 6.34
CA ARG A 86 3.81 -20.55 5.51
C ARG A 86 2.43 -20.62 4.88
N LYS A 87 1.40 -20.11 5.57
CA LYS A 87 0.03 -20.09 5.04
C LYS A 87 -0.10 -19.29 3.74
N TRP A 88 0.73 -18.25 3.56
CA TRP A 88 0.70 -17.42 2.36
C TRP A 88 1.37 -18.07 1.15
N LEU A 89 2.06 -19.20 1.35
CA LEU A 89 2.66 -20.01 0.30
C LEU A 89 1.76 -21.19 -0.11
N GLY A 90 0.49 -21.18 0.31
CA GLY A 90 -0.49 -22.25 0.08
C GLY A 90 -1.27 -22.10 -1.23
N ASP A 91 -2.50 -22.60 -1.19
CA ASP A 91 -3.43 -22.60 -2.33
C ASP A 91 -3.78 -21.16 -2.76
N GLY A 92 -3.87 -20.93 -4.07
CA GLY A 92 -4.15 -19.61 -4.65
C GLY A 92 -2.92 -18.82 -5.08
N LEU A 93 -1.71 -19.27 -4.73
CA LEU A 93 -0.46 -18.73 -5.25
C LEU A 93 -0.02 -19.50 -6.48
N ASP A 94 0.35 -18.77 -7.54
CA ASP A 94 0.91 -19.36 -8.76
C ASP A 94 2.11 -20.29 -8.43
N PRO A 95 2.17 -21.51 -9.00
CA PRO A 95 3.23 -22.46 -8.70
C PRO A 95 4.64 -21.94 -9.00
N GLU A 96 4.85 -21.18 -10.07
CA GLU A 96 6.17 -20.61 -10.42
C GLU A 96 6.60 -19.55 -9.38
N LEU A 97 5.65 -18.73 -8.93
CA LEU A 97 5.93 -17.75 -7.87
C LEU A 97 6.23 -18.44 -6.55
N ARG A 98 5.47 -19.48 -6.21
CA ARG A 98 5.73 -20.28 -5.01
C ARG A 98 7.13 -20.87 -5.02
N GLU A 99 7.53 -21.49 -6.13
CA GLU A 99 8.86 -22.05 -6.31
C GLU A 99 9.95 -20.97 -6.19
N SER A 100 9.75 -19.82 -6.82
CA SER A 100 10.68 -18.70 -6.74
C SER A 100 10.89 -18.24 -5.30
N ILE A 101 9.82 -18.14 -4.49
CA ILE A 101 9.92 -17.74 -3.09
C ILE A 101 10.61 -18.84 -2.26
N LEU A 102 10.32 -20.10 -2.49
CA LEU A 102 10.99 -21.20 -1.81
C LEU A 102 12.49 -21.20 -2.11
N ASN A 103 12.87 -20.98 -3.38
CA ASN A 103 14.26 -20.86 -3.78
C ASN A 103 14.95 -19.66 -3.09
N ALA A 104 14.25 -18.53 -2.94
CA ALA A 104 14.77 -17.38 -2.22
C ALA A 104 14.96 -17.69 -0.72
N ILE A 105 14.04 -18.42 -0.08
CA ILE A 105 14.17 -18.85 1.31
C ILE A 105 15.38 -19.77 1.48
N ASP A 106 15.58 -20.72 0.56
CA ASP A 106 16.72 -21.64 0.59
C ASP A 106 18.05 -20.92 0.35
N PHE A 107 18.06 -19.93 -0.54
CA PHE A 107 19.20 -19.05 -0.73
C PHE A 107 19.57 -18.32 0.57
N TYR A 108 18.63 -17.63 1.24
CA TYR A 108 18.91 -16.94 2.50
C TYR A 108 19.35 -17.90 3.62
N ARG A 109 18.80 -19.11 3.65
CA ARG A 109 19.27 -20.16 4.57
C ARG A 109 20.73 -20.52 4.29
N SER A 110 21.13 -20.66 3.03
CA SER A 110 22.52 -20.94 2.64
C SER A 110 23.48 -19.81 2.99
N GLU A 111 22.99 -18.56 3.00
CA GLU A 111 23.73 -17.37 3.45
C GLU A 111 23.82 -17.26 4.98
N GLY A 112 23.21 -18.19 5.70
CA GLY A 112 23.30 -18.31 7.16
C GLY A 112 22.23 -17.57 7.94
N MET A 113 21.11 -17.19 7.32
CA MET A 113 19.92 -16.73 8.04
C MET A 113 19.19 -17.89 8.73
N GLU A 114 18.65 -17.63 9.91
CA GLU A 114 17.71 -18.53 10.59
C GLU A 114 16.31 -18.35 10.01
N ILE A 115 15.72 -19.45 9.51
CA ILE A 115 14.36 -19.42 8.96
C ILE A 115 13.38 -19.76 10.08
N VAL A 116 12.46 -18.82 10.37
CA VAL A 116 11.46 -18.92 11.43
C VAL A 116 10.07 -18.94 10.83
N ASP A 117 9.30 -19.98 11.08
CA ASP A 117 7.90 -20.02 10.65
C ASP A 117 7.06 -19.10 11.55
N ILE A 118 6.28 -18.22 10.94
CA ILE A 118 5.43 -17.24 11.62
C ILE A 118 3.97 -17.39 11.20
N ASP A 119 3.06 -16.94 12.05
CA ASP A 119 1.63 -16.89 11.77
C ASP A 119 1.10 -15.47 11.92
N LEU A 120 0.32 -15.03 10.91
CA LEU A 120 -0.24 -13.68 10.79
C LEU A 120 -1.74 -13.73 10.46
N PRO A 121 -2.57 -14.31 11.35
CA PRO A 121 -4.00 -14.52 11.08
C PRO A 121 -4.79 -13.21 10.90
N MET A 122 -4.40 -12.11 11.57
CA MET A 122 -5.08 -10.83 11.41
C MET A 122 -4.76 -10.17 10.07
N ALA A 123 -3.58 -10.43 9.50
CA ALA A 123 -3.19 -9.89 8.20
C ALA A 123 -4.12 -10.35 7.06
N GLU A 124 -4.79 -11.49 7.19
CA GLU A 124 -5.81 -11.99 6.25
C GLU A 124 -6.99 -11.00 6.10
N LEU A 125 -7.23 -10.17 7.12
CA LEU A 125 -8.24 -9.11 7.09
C LEU A 125 -7.74 -7.81 6.43
N GLY A 126 -6.51 -7.79 5.92
CA GLY A 126 -5.87 -6.61 5.33
C GLY A 126 -6.69 -6.01 4.17
N VAL A 127 -7.11 -6.84 3.21
CA VAL A 127 -7.88 -6.39 2.03
C VAL A 127 -9.20 -5.72 2.42
N PRO A 128 -10.11 -6.35 3.18
CA PRO A 128 -11.36 -5.70 3.56
C PRO A 128 -11.13 -4.43 4.40
N VAL A 129 -10.15 -4.42 5.31
CA VAL A 129 -9.79 -3.24 6.09
C VAL A 129 -9.30 -2.11 5.19
N TYR A 130 -8.39 -2.42 4.24
CA TYR A 130 -7.89 -1.45 3.29
C TYR A 130 -9.01 -0.80 2.49
N TYR A 131 -9.93 -1.59 1.91
CA TYR A 131 -10.99 -1.03 1.07
C TYR A 131 -11.98 -0.16 1.85
N VAL A 132 -12.29 -0.50 3.09
CA VAL A 132 -13.12 0.35 3.94
C VAL A 132 -12.41 1.66 4.28
N VAL A 133 -11.18 1.59 4.78
CA VAL A 133 -10.41 2.78 5.21
C VAL A 133 -10.05 3.65 4.01
N ALA A 134 -9.50 3.07 2.95
CA ALA A 134 -9.07 3.82 1.77
C ALA A 134 -10.24 4.51 1.06
N CYS A 135 -11.39 3.84 0.91
CA CYS A 135 -12.57 4.45 0.30
C CYS A 135 -13.15 5.57 1.17
N ALA A 136 -13.20 5.39 2.49
CA ALA A 136 -13.68 6.40 3.43
C ALA A 136 -12.81 7.67 3.34
N GLU A 137 -11.49 7.51 3.41
CA GLU A 137 -10.56 8.63 3.34
C GLU A 137 -10.55 9.28 1.95
N ALA A 138 -10.61 8.50 0.87
CA ALA A 138 -10.71 9.01 -0.49
C ALA A 138 -11.99 9.82 -0.72
N SER A 139 -13.13 9.37 -0.20
CA SER A 139 -14.39 10.13 -0.25
C SER A 139 -14.23 11.52 0.39
N SER A 140 -13.59 11.58 1.54
CA SER A 140 -13.31 12.84 2.25
C SER A 140 -12.29 13.70 1.49
N ASN A 141 -11.14 13.15 1.11
CA ASN A 141 -10.05 13.88 0.46
C ASN A 141 -10.43 14.39 -0.93
N LEU A 142 -11.11 13.57 -1.74
CA LEU A 142 -11.50 13.94 -3.09
C LEU A 142 -12.76 14.84 -3.14
N SER A 143 -13.39 15.11 -2.02
CA SER A 143 -14.52 16.06 -1.94
C SER A 143 -14.14 17.48 -2.36
N ARG A 144 -12.88 17.86 -2.15
CA ARG A 144 -12.35 19.19 -2.49
C ARG A 144 -12.18 19.46 -3.99
N PHE A 145 -12.21 18.40 -4.82
CA PHE A 145 -12.14 18.51 -6.27
C PHE A 145 -13.54 18.74 -6.84
N ASP A 146 -14.06 19.94 -6.64
CA ASP A 146 -15.43 20.36 -6.93
C ASP A 146 -15.56 21.25 -8.17
N GLY A 147 -14.44 21.58 -8.84
CA GLY A 147 -14.39 22.50 -9.96
C GLY A 147 -14.44 23.97 -9.56
N VAL A 148 -14.58 24.28 -8.26
CA VAL A 148 -14.47 25.65 -7.72
C VAL A 148 -13.06 25.90 -7.21
N ARG A 149 -12.61 25.07 -6.27
CA ARG A 149 -11.30 25.20 -5.62
C ARG A 149 -10.21 24.51 -6.41
N TYR A 150 -10.48 23.26 -6.83
CA TYR A 150 -9.50 22.40 -7.49
C TYR A 150 -10.13 21.54 -8.59
N GLY A 151 -9.29 21.06 -9.48
CA GLY A 151 -9.62 20.06 -10.48
C GLY A 151 -10.29 20.65 -11.73
N HIS A 152 -10.86 19.75 -12.51
CA HIS A 152 -11.60 20.08 -13.73
C HIS A 152 -12.85 20.87 -13.40
N ARG A 153 -13.16 21.89 -14.23
CA ARG A 153 -14.43 22.64 -14.22
C ARG A 153 -15.18 22.42 -15.52
N ALA A 154 -16.43 21.99 -15.42
CA ALA A 154 -17.32 21.89 -16.57
C ALA A 154 -17.51 23.27 -17.21
N LYS A 155 -17.63 23.28 -18.54
CA LYS A 155 -17.79 24.54 -19.30
C LYS A 155 -19.26 25.00 -19.33
N ASP A 156 -20.19 24.06 -19.44
CA ASP A 156 -21.61 24.31 -19.62
C ASP A 156 -22.40 23.86 -18.39
N TYR A 157 -22.98 24.80 -17.67
CA TYR A 157 -23.79 24.52 -16.47
C TYR A 157 -24.85 25.60 -16.26
N THR A 158 -25.92 25.24 -15.56
CA THR A 158 -27.06 26.16 -15.30
C THR A 158 -26.92 26.87 -13.96
N ASP A 159 -26.35 26.25 -12.96
CA ASP A 159 -26.12 26.80 -11.62
C ASP A 159 -24.90 26.17 -10.96
N ILE A 160 -24.56 26.60 -9.73
CA ILE A 160 -23.40 26.12 -9.01
C ILE A 160 -23.46 24.60 -8.69
N VAL A 161 -24.64 24.07 -8.41
CA VAL A 161 -24.84 22.66 -8.10
C VAL A 161 -24.65 21.80 -9.34
N ASP A 162 -25.20 22.23 -10.47
CA ASP A 162 -25.02 21.58 -11.78
C ASP A 162 -23.55 21.64 -12.20
N MET A 163 -22.89 22.78 -12.00
CA MET A 163 -21.45 22.94 -12.26
C MET A 163 -20.62 21.93 -11.47
N ILE A 164 -20.83 21.79 -10.15
CA ILE A 164 -20.11 20.84 -9.32
C ILE A 164 -20.37 19.40 -9.77
N LYS A 165 -21.63 19.04 -10.02
CA LYS A 165 -22.00 17.70 -10.48
C LYS A 165 -21.30 17.33 -11.80
N LYS A 166 -21.38 18.21 -12.79
CA LYS A 166 -20.75 18.01 -14.10
C LYS A 166 -19.23 17.95 -13.98
N SER A 167 -18.62 18.90 -13.27
CA SER A 167 -17.17 18.93 -13.06
C SER A 167 -16.65 17.64 -12.45
N ARG A 168 -17.30 17.12 -11.40
CA ARG A 168 -16.93 15.86 -10.78
C ARG A 168 -17.20 14.65 -11.69
N ASN A 169 -18.29 14.70 -12.47
CA ASN A 169 -18.59 13.60 -13.40
C ASN A 169 -17.60 13.54 -14.57
N GLU A 170 -17.19 14.66 -15.10
CA GLU A 170 -16.23 14.77 -16.21
C GLU A 170 -14.78 14.54 -15.75
N GLY A 171 -14.42 15.10 -14.59
CA GLY A 171 -13.05 15.10 -14.09
C GLY A 171 -12.62 13.84 -13.33
N LEU A 172 -13.56 13.01 -12.88
CA LEU A 172 -13.28 11.78 -12.14
C LEU A 172 -13.59 10.55 -12.99
N GLY A 173 -12.63 9.63 -13.10
CA GLY A 173 -12.82 8.34 -13.76
C GLY A 173 -13.81 7.43 -13.01
N SER A 174 -14.16 6.30 -13.61
CA SER A 174 -15.15 5.35 -13.06
C SER A 174 -14.72 4.77 -11.71
N GLU A 175 -13.45 4.37 -11.56
CA GLU A 175 -12.94 3.79 -10.32
C GLU A 175 -12.88 4.80 -9.15
N PRO A 176 -12.34 6.02 -9.31
CA PRO A 176 -12.46 7.06 -8.27
C PRO A 176 -13.91 7.32 -7.86
N LYS A 177 -14.84 7.41 -8.81
CA LYS A 177 -16.28 7.58 -8.50
C LYS A 177 -16.83 6.44 -7.66
N ARG A 178 -16.52 5.19 -8.02
CA ARG A 178 -16.91 3.99 -7.25
C ARG A 178 -16.39 4.05 -5.82
N ARG A 179 -15.11 4.34 -5.62
CA ARG A 179 -14.49 4.45 -4.28
C ARG A 179 -15.07 5.58 -3.45
N ILE A 180 -15.37 6.72 -4.07
CA ILE A 180 -16.05 7.84 -3.39
C ILE A 180 -17.45 7.42 -2.92
N MET A 181 -18.22 6.71 -3.76
CA MET A 181 -19.55 6.23 -3.38
C MET A 181 -19.50 5.23 -2.21
N ILE A 182 -18.59 4.25 -2.27
CA ILE A 182 -18.36 3.31 -1.17
C ILE A 182 -17.95 4.06 0.10
N GLY A 183 -17.00 4.99 0.00
CA GLY A 183 -16.54 5.80 1.13
C GLY A 183 -17.65 6.64 1.75
N THR A 184 -18.50 7.26 0.93
CA THR A 184 -19.66 8.01 1.41
C THR A 184 -20.64 7.11 2.17
N TYR A 185 -20.87 5.90 1.67
CA TYR A 185 -21.73 4.92 2.34
C TYR A 185 -21.18 4.49 3.70
N VAL A 186 -19.90 4.10 3.77
CA VAL A 186 -19.29 3.64 5.04
C VAL A 186 -19.12 4.75 6.08
N LEU A 187 -19.11 6.02 5.65
CA LEU A 187 -19.08 7.19 6.56
C LEU A 187 -20.47 7.70 6.92
N SER A 188 -21.53 7.16 6.34
CA SER A 188 -22.89 7.64 6.59
C SER A 188 -23.40 7.22 7.98
N HIS A 189 -24.41 7.96 8.46
CA HIS A 189 -25.05 7.70 9.76
C HIS A 189 -25.58 6.25 9.85
N GLY A 190 -25.28 5.57 10.95
CA GLY A 190 -25.63 4.18 11.21
C GLY A 190 -24.64 3.15 10.65
N TYR A 191 -23.74 3.52 9.71
CA TYR A 191 -22.74 2.63 9.16
C TYR A 191 -21.32 2.95 9.61
N TYR A 192 -21.04 4.17 10.07
CA TYR A 192 -19.75 4.63 10.51
C TYR A 192 -19.10 3.72 11.57
N ASP A 193 -19.83 3.38 12.61
CA ASP A 193 -19.33 2.51 13.69
C ASP A 193 -19.15 1.06 13.22
N ALA A 194 -20.11 0.58 12.40
CA ALA A 194 -20.12 -0.80 11.93
C ALA A 194 -19.01 -1.11 10.91
N TYR A 195 -18.63 -0.13 10.10
CA TYR A 195 -17.62 -0.31 9.04
C TYR A 195 -16.32 0.44 9.35
N TYR A 196 -16.34 1.78 9.42
CA TYR A 196 -15.12 2.56 9.51
C TYR A 196 -14.39 2.36 10.84
N LEU A 197 -15.07 2.55 11.97
CA LEU A 197 -14.45 2.32 13.27
C LEU A 197 -14.03 0.87 13.49
N LYS A 198 -14.84 -0.08 13.01
CA LYS A 198 -14.46 -1.50 13.05
C LYS A 198 -13.19 -1.76 12.24
N ALA A 199 -13.09 -1.23 11.03
CA ALA A 199 -11.89 -1.36 10.20
C ALA A 199 -10.66 -0.74 10.86
N GLN A 200 -10.79 0.43 11.49
CA GLN A 200 -9.68 1.05 12.23
C GLN A 200 -9.22 0.18 13.41
N ARG A 201 -10.13 -0.44 14.14
CA ARG A 201 -9.79 -1.37 15.23
C ARG A 201 -9.07 -2.61 14.72
N VAL A 202 -9.55 -3.20 13.63
CA VAL A 202 -8.89 -4.36 13.00
C VAL A 202 -7.51 -3.98 12.44
N ARG A 203 -7.38 -2.81 11.82
CA ARG A 203 -6.07 -2.28 11.38
C ARG A 203 -5.07 -2.21 12.54
N ARG A 204 -5.52 -1.78 13.71
CA ARG A 204 -4.67 -1.77 14.91
C ARG A 204 -4.24 -3.18 15.32
N LEU A 205 -5.15 -4.15 15.31
CA LEU A 205 -4.82 -5.55 15.63
C LEU A 205 -3.81 -6.13 14.63
N ILE A 206 -3.94 -5.81 13.34
CA ILE A 206 -2.95 -6.19 12.33
C ILE A 206 -1.58 -5.59 12.67
N SER A 207 -1.52 -4.30 13.00
CA SER A 207 -0.27 -3.63 13.39
C SER A 207 0.37 -4.27 14.61
N GLU A 208 -0.42 -4.55 15.65
CA GLU A 208 0.04 -5.20 16.89
C GLU A 208 0.57 -6.63 16.62
N GLU A 209 -0.04 -7.34 15.67
CA GLU A 209 0.41 -8.66 15.24
C GLU A 209 1.80 -8.61 14.59
N PHE A 210 2.01 -7.70 13.63
CA PHE A 210 3.33 -7.48 13.03
C PHE A 210 4.38 -7.05 14.07
N GLN A 211 4.01 -6.12 14.96
CA GLN A 211 4.92 -5.68 16.04
C GLN A 211 5.35 -6.85 16.92
N ARG A 212 4.43 -7.76 17.27
CA ARG A 212 4.75 -8.98 18.05
C ARG A 212 5.69 -9.89 17.27
N VAL A 213 5.44 -10.13 15.99
CA VAL A 213 6.29 -10.98 15.16
C VAL A 213 7.70 -10.40 15.01
N PHE A 214 7.83 -9.10 14.82
CA PHE A 214 9.14 -8.42 14.75
C PHE A 214 9.93 -8.39 16.07
N GLN A 215 9.36 -8.87 17.19
CA GLN A 215 10.16 -9.18 18.39
C GLN A 215 10.94 -10.49 18.23
N THR A 216 10.59 -11.33 17.26
CA THR A 216 11.16 -12.68 17.08
C THR A 216 11.95 -12.84 15.79
N VAL A 217 11.74 -11.96 14.80
CA VAL A 217 12.40 -11.99 13.48
C VAL A 217 12.87 -10.61 13.07
N ASP A 218 13.90 -10.56 12.24
CA ASP A 218 14.49 -9.30 11.73
C ASP A 218 13.84 -8.84 10.42
N ALA A 219 13.35 -9.78 9.62
CA ALA A 219 12.67 -9.54 8.37
C ALA A 219 11.58 -10.59 8.11
N ILE A 220 10.64 -10.28 7.22
CA ILE A 220 9.60 -11.21 6.77
C ILE A 220 9.70 -11.31 5.25
N ILE A 221 9.65 -12.54 4.71
CA ILE A 221 9.54 -12.78 3.27
C ILE A 221 8.12 -13.28 2.93
N SER A 222 7.53 -12.68 1.90
CA SER A 222 6.19 -13.04 1.44
C SER A 222 6.07 -12.91 -0.07
N PRO A 223 5.04 -13.52 -0.69
CA PRO A 223 4.64 -13.15 -2.05
C PRO A 223 4.32 -11.65 -2.13
N VAL A 224 4.55 -11.06 -3.29
CA VAL A 224 4.17 -9.65 -3.57
C VAL A 224 2.85 -9.58 -4.33
N VAL A 225 2.52 -10.65 -5.05
CA VAL A 225 1.31 -10.84 -5.86
C VAL A 225 0.96 -12.33 -5.90
N THR A 226 -0.26 -12.67 -6.30
CA THR A 226 -0.72 -14.06 -6.41
C THR A 226 -0.28 -14.75 -7.69
N GLY A 227 0.05 -14.00 -8.74
CA GLY A 227 0.39 -14.54 -10.07
C GLY A 227 1.30 -13.61 -10.85
N THR A 228 1.63 -14.02 -12.07
CA THR A 228 2.40 -13.23 -13.03
C THR A 228 1.57 -12.07 -13.57
N ALA A 229 2.15 -11.34 -14.55
CA ALA A 229 1.47 -10.26 -15.26
C ALA A 229 0.16 -10.71 -15.91
N TYR A 230 -0.89 -9.92 -15.78
CA TYR A 230 -2.19 -10.20 -16.38
C TYR A 230 -2.16 -9.97 -17.90
N ASP A 231 -2.88 -10.80 -18.64
CA ASP A 231 -3.24 -10.49 -20.01
C ASP A 231 -4.17 -9.27 -20.10
N PHE A 232 -4.15 -8.58 -21.23
CA PHE A 232 -5.04 -7.46 -21.45
C PHE A 232 -6.51 -7.90 -21.35
N GLY A 233 -7.25 -7.26 -20.44
CA GLY A 233 -8.67 -7.54 -20.21
C GLY A 233 -8.97 -8.69 -19.23
N ALA A 234 -7.97 -9.40 -18.73
CA ALA A 234 -8.16 -10.52 -17.79
C ALA A 234 -8.82 -10.12 -16.46
N ASN A 235 -8.62 -8.88 -16.01
CA ASN A 235 -9.19 -8.33 -14.77
C ASN A 235 -10.40 -7.44 -15.02
N ALA A 236 -11.35 -7.90 -15.84
CA ALA A 236 -12.60 -7.17 -16.08
C ALA A 236 -13.54 -7.17 -14.85
N ASP A 237 -13.43 -8.19 -14.00
CA ASP A 237 -14.21 -8.28 -12.75
C ASP A 237 -13.52 -7.53 -11.60
N PRO A 238 -14.19 -6.52 -11.01
CA PRO A 238 -13.62 -5.73 -9.89
C PRO A 238 -13.26 -6.57 -8.66
N VAL A 239 -13.98 -7.64 -8.36
CA VAL A 239 -13.73 -8.49 -7.19
C VAL A 239 -12.42 -9.25 -7.36
N SER A 240 -12.20 -9.84 -8.53
CA SER A 240 -10.94 -10.51 -8.86
C SER A 240 -9.75 -9.56 -8.83
N ALA A 241 -9.94 -8.32 -9.32
CA ALA A 241 -8.92 -7.29 -9.25
C ALA A 241 -8.58 -6.91 -7.79
N TYR A 242 -9.58 -6.86 -6.91
CA TYR A 242 -9.36 -6.55 -5.49
C TYR A 242 -8.68 -7.69 -4.73
N LEU A 243 -8.99 -8.94 -5.05
CA LEU A 243 -8.33 -10.10 -4.44
C LEU A 243 -6.86 -10.21 -4.84
N SER A 244 -6.47 -9.67 -5.99
CA SER A 244 -5.06 -9.62 -6.39
C SER A 244 -4.19 -8.66 -5.57
N ASP A 245 -4.79 -7.81 -4.76
CA ASP A 245 -4.11 -6.86 -3.84
C ASP A 245 -3.87 -7.46 -2.43
N LEU A 246 -3.94 -8.81 -2.29
CA LEU A 246 -3.89 -9.50 -0.99
C LEU A 246 -2.55 -9.33 -0.27
N TYR A 247 -1.42 -9.22 -1.00
CA TYR A 247 -0.05 -9.18 -0.46
C TYR A 247 0.59 -7.79 -0.52
#